data_ff792476ba00683d5786f9a43b43f75a
#
_entry.id   ff792476ba00683d5786f9a43b43f75a
#
_cell.length_a   1.000
_cell.length_b   1.000
_cell.length_c   1.000
_cell.angle_alpha   90.00
_cell.angle_beta   90.00
_cell.angle_gamma   90.00
#
_symmetry.space_group_name_H-M   'P 1'
#
loop_
_entity.id
_entity.type
_entity.pdbx_description
1 polymer ?
#
loop_
_entity_poly.entity_id
_entity_poly.type
_entity_poly.pdbx_seq_one_letter_code
_entity_poly.pdbx_strand_id
1 'polypeptide(L)'
;MGIDFTGKIEQVTSIYDIPMEFDKHTSSKTLNSYLNKYGPMYLFEYASEHGFNVERAQIPQAQTDTIRIANTISLRQVSEVIDIDLKTLEFLNPSYKLGIIPFVEGKNYGLRLPLETIGAFVSNEKAIYAYAAQEFEKREKPLPKFYKLDT
;
A
#
# COMPACT_ATOMS: atom_id res chain seq x y z
N MET A 1 -7.76 31.63 6.60
CA MET A 1 -7.00 32.23 5.50
C MET A 1 -7.34 31.43 4.26
N GLY A 2 -8.13 32.00 3.34
CA GLY A 2 -8.38 31.38 2.05
C GLY A 2 -7.14 31.55 1.17
N ILE A 3 -6.59 30.48 0.67
CA ILE A 3 -5.51 30.52 -0.32
C ILE A 3 -6.16 31.01 -1.62
N ASP A 4 -5.72 32.14 -2.13
CA ASP A 4 -6.15 32.63 -3.44
C ASP A 4 -5.43 31.80 -4.52
N PHE A 5 -6.15 30.82 -5.04
CA PHE A 5 -5.64 29.93 -6.09
C PHE A 5 -5.70 30.55 -7.50
N THR A 6 -6.43 31.68 -7.70
CA THR A 6 -6.69 32.22 -9.02
C THR A 6 -5.43 32.70 -9.74
N GLY A 7 -4.60 33.49 -9.10
CA GLY A 7 -3.36 33.99 -9.73
C GLY A 7 -2.28 32.95 -9.96
N LYS A 8 -2.24 31.91 -9.15
CA LYS A 8 -1.27 30.81 -9.28
C LYS A 8 -1.70 29.75 -10.28
N ILE A 9 -3.00 29.54 -10.46
CA ILE A 9 -3.55 28.67 -11.51
C ILE A 9 -3.22 29.20 -12.91
N GLU A 10 -3.26 30.48 -13.11
CA GLU A 10 -2.85 31.12 -14.39
C GLU A 10 -1.37 30.84 -14.74
N GLN A 11 -0.48 30.82 -13.74
CA GLN A 11 0.93 30.46 -13.95
C GLN A 11 1.14 29.00 -14.33
N VAL A 12 0.42 28.07 -13.70
CA VAL A 12 0.49 26.64 -14.01
C VAL A 12 -0.06 26.35 -15.41
N THR A 13 -1.09 27.05 -15.84
CA THR A 13 -1.66 26.90 -17.18
C THR A 13 -0.73 27.37 -18.28
N SER A 14 0.08 28.40 -18.03
CA SER A 14 1.07 28.90 -19.00
C SER A 14 2.23 27.91 -19.21
N ILE A 15 2.62 27.14 -18.19
CA ILE A 15 3.70 26.15 -18.29
C ILE A 15 3.28 24.92 -19.11
N TYR A 16 2.00 24.53 -19.02
CA TYR A 16 1.49 23.33 -19.69
C TYR A 16 0.66 23.62 -20.94
N ASP A 17 0.68 24.88 -21.42
CA ASP A 17 -0.06 25.32 -22.62
C ASP A 17 -1.57 24.94 -22.59
N ILE A 18 -2.15 24.95 -21.37
CA ILE A 18 -3.56 24.67 -21.16
C ILE A 18 -4.30 26.01 -21.19
N PRO A 19 -5.09 26.29 -22.23
CA PRO A 19 -5.86 27.53 -22.31
C PRO A 19 -7.00 27.44 -21.28
N MET A 20 -6.80 28.07 -20.10
CA MET A 20 -7.84 28.15 -19.08
C MET A 20 -8.15 29.60 -18.77
N GLU A 21 -9.13 30.14 -19.45
CA GLU A 21 -9.79 31.38 -19.02
C GLU A 21 -10.93 31.01 -18.07
N PHE A 22 -10.68 31.12 -16.76
CA PHE A 22 -11.77 31.07 -15.77
C PHE A 22 -12.34 32.46 -15.66
N ASP A 23 -13.46 32.68 -16.31
CA ASP A 23 -14.23 33.89 -16.10
C ASP A 23 -15.25 33.68 -14.94
N LYS A 24 -15.88 34.79 -14.52
CA LYS A 24 -16.93 34.77 -13.49
C LYS A 24 -18.18 33.93 -13.85
N HIS A 25 -18.26 33.43 -15.09
CA HIS A 25 -19.35 32.61 -15.59
C HIS A 25 -18.99 31.12 -15.65
N THR A 26 -17.72 30.76 -15.35
CA THR A 26 -17.32 29.36 -15.29
C THR A 26 -18.13 28.59 -14.24
N SER A 27 -18.82 27.55 -14.64
CA SER A 27 -19.66 26.78 -13.73
C SER A 27 -18.82 26.10 -12.64
N SER A 28 -19.35 26.01 -11.43
CA SER A 28 -18.69 25.28 -10.31
C SER A 28 -18.34 23.84 -10.68
N LYS A 29 -19.14 23.18 -11.52
CA LYS A 29 -18.88 21.83 -11.99
C LYS A 29 -17.63 21.75 -12.87
N THR A 30 -17.46 22.70 -13.75
CA THR A 30 -16.28 22.82 -14.62
C THR A 30 -15.05 23.10 -13.79
N LEU A 31 -15.11 24.07 -12.86
CA LEU A 31 -14.03 24.40 -11.95
C LEU A 31 -13.58 23.18 -11.11
N ASN A 32 -14.53 22.47 -10.51
CA ASN A 32 -14.23 21.26 -9.73
C ASN A 32 -13.61 20.15 -10.57
N SER A 33 -14.02 19.99 -11.83
CA SER A 33 -13.40 19.02 -12.73
C SER A 33 -11.93 19.35 -12.99
N TYR A 34 -11.60 20.60 -13.21
CA TYR A 34 -10.23 21.06 -13.40
C TYR A 34 -9.39 20.94 -12.12
N LEU A 35 -9.92 21.35 -10.97
CA LEU A 35 -9.22 21.22 -9.68
C LEU A 35 -8.90 19.77 -9.35
N ASN A 36 -9.83 18.84 -9.61
CA ASN A 36 -9.57 17.43 -9.38
C ASN A 36 -8.51 16.85 -10.31
N LYS A 37 -8.41 17.36 -11.53
CA LYS A 37 -7.44 16.87 -12.53
C LYS A 37 -6.06 17.46 -12.35
N TYR A 38 -5.97 18.77 -12.13
CA TYR A 38 -4.69 19.53 -12.15
C TYR A 38 -4.22 19.95 -10.76
N GLY A 39 -5.10 19.98 -9.74
CA GLY A 39 -4.74 20.36 -8.39
C GLY A 39 -3.63 19.49 -7.79
N PRO A 40 -3.66 18.15 -7.93
CA PRO A 40 -2.55 17.32 -7.48
C PRO A 40 -1.22 17.64 -8.17
N MET A 41 -1.21 17.89 -9.49
CA MET A 41 0.00 18.26 -10.22
C MET A 41 0.59 19.58 -9.71
N TYR A 42 -0.27 20.58 -9.44
CA TYR A 42 0.14 21.85 -8.85
C TYR A 42 0.79 21.63 -7.48
N LEU A 43 0.20 20.81 -6.62
CA LEU A 43 0.76 20.51 -5.28
C LEU A 43 2.12 19.83 -5.37
N PHE A 44 2.35 18.95 -6.35
CA PHE A 44 3.66 18.33 -6.55
C PHE A 44 4.70 19.32 -7.06
N GLU A 45 4.34 20.19 -8.01
CA GLU A 45 5.25 21.18 -8.60
C GLU A 45 5.70 22.21 -7.57
N TYR A 46 4.76 22.69 -6.75
CA TYR A 46 5.01 23.72 -5.73
C TYR A 46 5.05 23.15 -4.30
N ALA A 47 5.44 21.89 -4.15
CA ALA A 47 5.44 21.20 -2.86
C ALA A 47 6.26 21.96 -1.79
N SER A 48 7.44 22.44 -2.14
CA SER A 48 8.32 23.18 -1.23
C SER A 48 7.73 24.52 -0.78
N GLU A 49 7.03 25.22 -1.65
CA GLU A 49 6.38 26.51 -1.34
C GLU A 49 5.20 26.32 -0.37
N HIS A 50 4.56 25.15 -0.43
CA HIS A 50 3.48 24.78 0.48
C HIS A 50 3.98 24.09 1.77
N GLY A 51 5.30 24.01 1.98
CA GLY A 51 5.90 23.40 3.17
C GLY A 51 5.87 21.86 3.17
N PHE A 52 5.63 21.23 2.04
CA PHE A 52 5.77 19.79 1.91
C PHE A 52 7.24 19.44 1.68
N ASN A 53 7.84 18.75 2.66
CA ASN A 53 9.16 18.16 2.50
C ASN A 53 9.01 16.80 1.84
N VAL A 54 9.53 16.66 0.62
CA VAL A 54 9.54 15.38 -0.09
C VAL A 54 10.72 14.57 0.42
N GLU A 55 10.44 13.55 1.23
CA GLU A 55 11.42 12.55 1.61
C GLU A 55 11.49 11.45 0.53
N ARG A 56 12.72 11.00 0.26
CA ARG A 56 12.93 9.90 -0.67
C ARG A 56 12.34 8.62 -0.06
N ALA A 57 11.56 7.88 -0.84
CA ALA A 57 11.04 6.60 -0.40
C ALA A 57 12.19 5.69 0.10
N GLN A 58 12.04 5.12 1.29
CA GLN A 58 13.05 4.24 1.90
C GLN A 58 13.31 3.01 1.03
N ILE A 59 12.28 2.52 0.35
CA ILE A 59 12.38 1.39 -0.58
C ILE A 59 11.81 1.84 -1.93
N PRO A 60 12.66 2.07 -2.95
CA PRO A 60 12.18 2.39 -4.29
C PRO A 60 11.33 1.24 -4.84
N GLN A 61 10.18 1.55 -5.44
CA GLN A 61 9.31 0.52 -6.02
C GLN A 61 10.01 -0.35 -7.08
N ALA A 62 11.01 0.20 -7.78
CA ALA A 62 11.83 -0.52 -8.75
C ALA A 62 12.71 -1.64 -8.14
N GLN A 63 12.88 -1.65 -6.82
CA GLN A 63 13.66 -2.65 -6.10
C GLN A 63 12.77 -3.67 -5.39
N THR A 64 11.54 -3.85 -5.84
CA THR A 64 10.59 -4.82 -5.28
C THR A 64 9.98 -5.66 -6.39
N ASP A 65 9.64 -6.91 -6.06
CA ASP A 65 8.89 -7.79 -6.95
C ASP A 65 7.83 -8.56 -6.17
N THR A 66 6.92 -9.24 -6.87
CA THR A 66 5.77 -9.92 -6.28
C THR A 66 5.84 -11.41 -6.57
N ILE A 67 5.81 -12.20 -5.51
CA ILE A 67 5.80 -13.67 -5.56
C ILE A 67 4.37 -14.17 -5.33
N ARG A 68 3.94 -15.17 -6.10
CA ARG A 68 2.70 -15.90 -5.84
C ARG A 68 2.89 -16.87 -4.70
N ILE A 69 1.91 -16.95 -3.81
CA ILE A 69 1.92 -17.90 -2.70
C ILE A 69 1.02 -19.10 -3.02
N ALA A 70 1.42 -20.29 -2.55
CA ALA A 70 0.68 -21.54 -2.74
C ALA A 70 -0.15 -21.95 -1.53
N ASN A 71 0.05 -21.34 -0.36
CA ASN A 71 -0.69 -21.60 0.88
C ASN A 71 -0.94 -20.30 1.64
N THR A 72 -1.93 -20.31 2.54
CA THR A 72 -2.17 -19.18 3.44
C THR A 72 -1.00 -19.00 4.40
N ILE A 73 -0.41 -17.80 4.43
CA ILE A 73 0.73 -17.44 5.28
C ILE A 73 0.49 -16.08 5.95
N SER A 74 1.22 -15.79 7.01
CA SER A 74 1.23 -14.46 7.61
C SER A 74 2.53 -13.73 7.32
N LEU A 75 2.46 -12.38 7.24
CA LEU A 75 3.65 -11.54 7.06
C LEU A 75 4.65 -11.73 8.20
N ARG A 76 4.16 -12.01 9.42
CA ARG A 76 4.99 -12.31 10.57
C ARG A 76 5.82 -13.59 10.39
N GLN A 77 5.21 -14.66 9.90
CA GLN A 77 5.92 -15.92 9.62
C GLN A 77 7.00 -15.73 8.57
N VAL A 78 6.71 -14.95 7.52
CA VAL A 78 7.71 -14.60 6.52
C VAL A 78 8.85 -13.80 7.14
N SER A 79 8.52 -12.77 7.92
CA SER A 79 9.50 -11.93 8.64
C SER A 79 10.47 -12.76 9.49
N GLU A 80 9.94 -13.70 10.28
CA GLU A 80 10.74 -14.55 11.18
C GLU A 80 11.63 -15.55 10.43
N VAL A 81 11.19 -16.09 9.29
CA VAL A 81 11.96 -17.13 8.57
C VAL A 81 13.04 -16.54 7.67
N ILE A 82 12.77 -15.39 7.03
CA ILE A 82 13.74 -14.77 6.10
C ILE A 82 14.47 -13.57 6.70
N ASP A 83 14.26 -13.28 7.99
CA ASP A 83 14.90 -12.18 8.74
C ASP A 83 14.71 -10.80 8.08
N ILE A 84 13.46 -10.49 7.71
CA ILE A 84 13.08 -9.18 7.17
C ILE A 84 12.21 -8.42 8.18
N ASP A 85 12.40 -7.12 8.29
CA ASP A 85 11.57 -6.30 9.18
C ASP A 85 10.08 -6.35 8.81
N LEU A 86 9.25 -6.66 9.81
CA LEU A 86 7.80 -6.79 9.64
C LEU A 86 7.14 -5.51 9.12
N LYS A 87 7.58 -4.34 9.60
CA LYS A 87 7.05 -3.05 9.16
C LYS A 87 7.32 -2.80 7.67
N THR A 88 8.47 -3.26 7.20
CA THR A 88 8.82 -3.23 5.76
C THR A 88 7.84 -4.09 4.95
N LEU A 89 7.53 -5.30 5.43
CA LEU A 89 6.55 -6.17 4.77
C LEU A 89 5.15 -5.58 4.78
N GLU A 90 4.71 -5.02 5.90
CA GLU A 90 3.40 -4.35 6.02
C GLU A 90 3.31 -3.14 5.09
N PHE A 91 4.36 -2.34 5.01
CA PHE A 91 4.45 -1.20 4.11
C PHE A 91 4.34 -1.59 2.63
N LEU A 92 5.01 -2.68 2.23
CA LEU A 92 4.96 -3.17 0.86
C LEU A 92 3.66 -3.90 0.52
N ASN A 93 2.92 -4.37 1.53
CA ASN A 93 1.70 -5.18 1.37
C ASN A 93 0.49 -4.58 2.09
N PRO A 94 0.12 -3.32 1.85
CA PRO A 94 -0.93 -2.61 2.61
C PRO A 94 -2.33 -3.20 2.44
N SER A 95 -2.54 -4.04 1.44
CA SER A 95 -3.80 -4.74 1.20
C SER A 95 -4.11 -5.78 2.27
N TYR A 96 -3.09 -6.30 2.96
CA TYR A 96 -3.23 -7.35 3.98
C TYR A 96 -3.24 -6.75 5.39
N LYS A 97 -4.30 -6.02 5.74
CA LYS A 97 -4.44 -5.29 7.02
C LYS A 97 -4.28 -6.16 8.28
N LEU A 98 -4.60 -7.44 8.18
CA LEU A 98 -4.44 -8.42 9.27
C LEU A 98 -3.08 -9.13 9.23
N GLY A 99 -2.21 -8.76 8.30
CA GLY A 99 -0.93 -9.42 8.09
C GLY A 99 -1.07 -10.86 7.58
N ILE A 100 -2.24 -11.26 7.06
CA ILE A 100 -2.49 -12.61 6.53
C ILE A 100 -2.72 -12.53 5.04
N ILE A 101 -1.98 -13.33 4.29
CA ILE A 101 -2.15 -13.50 2.85
C ILE A 101 -2.93 -14.80 2.64
N PRO A 102 -4.20 -14.73 2.22
CA PRO A 102 -5.01 -15.92 2.04
C PRO A 102 -4.62 -16.65 0.76
N PHE A 103 -4.72 -17.97 0.78
CA PHE A 103 -4.70 -18.77 -0.44
C PHE A 103 -6.14 -19.17 -0.78
N VAL A 104 -6.58 -18.81 -1.98
CA VAL A 104 -7.89 -19.20 -2.52
C VAL A 104 -7.66 -19.72 -3.93
N GLU A 105 -8.13 -20.94 -4.20
CA GLU A 105 -8.02 -21.54 -5.52
C GLU A 105 -8.67 -20.66 -6.60
N GLY A 106 -7.98 -20.46 -7.72
CA GLY A 106 -8.43 -19.58 -8.79
C GLY A 106 -8.21 -18.08 -8.58
N LYS A 107 -7.68 -17.66 -7.41
CA LYS A 107 -7.30 -16.27 -7.16
C LYS A 107 -5.79 -16.15 -7.01
N ASN A 108 -5.24 -15.04 -7.52
CA ASN A 108 -3.82 -14.75 -7.43
C ASN A 108 -3.57 -13.74 -6.30
N TYR A 109 -3.23 -14.23 -5.12
CA TYR A 109 -2.69 -13.39 -4.07
C TYR A 109 -1.16 -13.40 -4.13
N GLY A 110 -0.56 -12.22 -4.08
CA GLY A 110 0.88 -12.06 -4.17
C GLY A 110 1.45 -11.44 -2.91
N LEU A 111 2.65 -11.84 -2.57
CA LEU A 111 3.50 -11.22 -1.55
C LEU A 111 4.53 -10.35 -2.24
N ARG A 112 4.53 -9.06 -1.94
CA ARG A 112 5.54 -8.12 -2.45
C ARG A 112 6.73 -8.07 -1.50
N LEU A 113 7.90 -8.28 -2.05
CA LEU A 113 9.18 -8.34 -1.33
C LEU A 113 10.23 -7.44 -1.98
N PRO A 114 11.25 -6.97 -1.23
CA PRO A 114 12.47 -6.43 -1.82
C PRO A 114 13.18 -7.49 -2.68
N LEU A 115 13.74 -7.09 -3.82
CA LEU A 115 14.41 -8.01 -4.76
C LEU A 115 15.51 -8.87 -4.08
N GLU A 116 16.24 -8.28 -3.15
CA GLU A 116 17.31 -8.95 -2.40
C GLU A 116 16.82 -10.12 -1.52
N THR A 117 15.56 -10.08 -1.08
CA THR A 117 14.98 -11.10 -0.18
C THR A 117 14.22 -12.19 -0.92
N ILE A 118 13.99 -12.05 -2.22
CA ILE A 118 13.28 -13.05 -3.04
C ILE A 118 13.97 -14.39 -3.03
N GLY A 119 15.31 -14.41 -3.19
CA GLY A 119 16.09 -15.65 -3.15
C GLY A 119 15.99 -16.36 -1.81
N ALA A 120 15.98 -15.61 -0.71
CA ALA A 120 15.78 -16.14 0.63
C ALA A 120 14.38 -16.74 0.81
N PHE A 121 13.34 -16.05 0.31
CA PHE A 121 11.98 -16.58 0.34
C PHE A 121 11.84 -17.90 -0.42
N VAL A 122 12.30 -17.95 -1.67
CA VAL A 122 12.22 -19.15 -2.52
C VAL A 122 12.96 -20.33 -1.88
N SER A 123 14.14 -20.09 -1.32
CA SER A 123 14.95 -21.12 -0.64
C SER A 123 14.28 -21.67 0.62
N ASN A 124 13.52 -20.84 1.33
CA ASN A 124 12.85 -21.18 2.58
C ASN A 124 11.32 -21.39 2.44
N GLU A 125 10.79 -21.42 1.22
CA GLU A 125 9.35 -21.50 0.96
C GLU A 125 8.68 -22.69 1.68
N LYS A 126 9.30 -23.86 1.63
CA LYS A 126 8.79 -25.08 2.33
C LYS A 126 8.77 -24.89 3.84
N ALA A 127 9.78 -24.23 4.41
CA ALA A 127 9.84 -23.98 5.85
C ALA A 127 8.77 -22.97 6.29
N ILE A 128 8.52 -21.94 5.48
CA ILE A 128 7.46 -20.95 5.73
C ILE A 128 6.08 -21.64 5.74
N TYR A 129 5.78 -22.50 4.76
CA TYR A 129 4.50 -23.20 4.72
C TYR A 129 4.37 -24.24 5.83
N ALA A 130 5.44 -24.94 6.21
CA ALA A 130 5.43 -25.86 7.35
C ALA A 130 5.17 -25.12 8.67
N TYR A 131 5.79 -23.94 8.85
CA TYR A 131 5.57 -23.10 10.02
C TYR A 131 4.12 -22.60 10.08
N ALA A 132 3.59 -22.15 8.94
CA ALA A 132 2.20 -21.73 8.85
C ALA A 132 1.22 -22.84 9.23
N ALA A 133 1.40 -24.06 8.72
CA ALA A 133 0.58 -25.22 9.05
C ALA A 133 0.58 -25.52 10.55
N GLN A 134 1.75 -25.52 11.20
CA GLN A 134 1.87 -25.74 12.64
C GLN A 134 1.15 -24.70 13.50
N GLU A 135 1.19 -23.42 13.09
CA GLU A 135 0.47 -22.37 13.82
C GLU A 135 -1.05 -22.49 13.64
N PHE A 136 -1.54 -22.86 12.47
CA PHE A 136 -2.96 -23.11 12.25
C PHE A 136 -3.46 -24.28 13.10
N GLU A 137 -2.75 -25.38 13.17
CA GLU A 137 -3.10 -26.53 14.03
C GLU A 137 -3.15 -26.15 15.52
N LYS A 138 -2.25 -25.28 15.98
CA LYS A 138 -2.26 -24.78 17.37
C LYS A 138 -3.47 -23.92 17.67
N ARG A 139 -3.97 -23.15 16.69
CA ARG A 139 -5.15 -22.27 16.84
C ARG A 139 -6.47 -23.05 16.78
N GLU A 140 -6.52 -24.16 16.06
CA GLU A 140 -7.70 -25.02 15.92
C GLU A 140 -7.89 -26.00 17.09
N LYS A 141 -7.02 -25.98 18.12
CA LYS A 141 -7.29 -26.77 19.32
C LYS A 141 -8.62 -26.31 19.92
N PRO A 142 -9.62 -27.23 20.03
CA PRO A 142 -10.92 -26.87 20.59
C PRO A 142 -10.71 -26.29 21.99
N LEU A 143 -11.40 -25.18 22.28
CA LEU A 143 -11.46 -24.61 23.61
C LEU A 143 -11.78 -25.71 24.62
N PRO A 144 -11.09 -25.78 25.76
CA PRO A 144 -11.41 -26.79 26.78
C PRO A 144 -12.90 -26.68 27.12
N LYS A 145 -13.59 -27.82 27.21
CA LYS A 145 -15.04 -27.99 27.42
C LYS A 145 -15.55 -27.41 28.77
N PHE A 146 -15.03 -26.31 29.25
CA PHE A 146 -15.38 -25.69 30.53
C PHE A 146 -16.56 -24.70 30.46
N TYR A 147 -17.18 -24.51 29.29
CA TYR A 147 -18.42 -23.75 29.19
C TYR A 147 -19.62 -24.64 28.91
N LYS A 148 -19.88 -25.63 29.79
CA LYS A 148 -21.25 -26.07 30.00
C LYS A 148 -21.87 -25.06 30.97
N LEU A 149 -22.64 -24.12 30.45
CA LEU A 149 -23.64 -23.40 31.21
C LEU A 149 -24.67 -24.45 31.65
N ASP A 150 -24.63 -24.81 32.90
CA ASP A 150 -25.74 -25.55 33.54
C ASP A 150 -26.93 -24.60 33.56
N THR A 151 -27.96 -24.93 32.78
CA THR A 151 -29.31 -24.33 32.84
C THR A 151 -30.09 -24.98 33.97
#